data_b29312c2ad3252f5404bde0b1a966ece
#
_entry.id   b29312c2ad3252f5404bde0b1a966ece
#
_cell.length_a   1.000
_cell.length_b   1.000
_cell.length_c   1.000
_cell.angle_alpha   90.00
_cell.angle_beta   90.00
_cell.angle_gamma   90.00
#
_symmetry.space_group_name_H-M   'P 1'
#
loop_
_entity.id
_entity.type
_entity.pdbx_description
1 polymer ?
#
loop_
_entity_poly.entity_id
_entity_poly.type
_entity_poly.pdbx_seq_one_letter_code
_entity_poly.pdbx_strand_id
1 'polypeptide(L)'
;MEKKKVVVAFSGGLDTSFTVMYLAKEKGYEVYAACANTGGFSTEQLKDNEKHAYELGAKEYVTLDVTKEYYDKSLRYMIFGNVLRNGTYPISVSSERIFQAMAIARYAKAIGADAIAHGSTGAGNDQVRFDMTFLVMAPGIEIITLTRDMALTRQFEVDYLNEHGFKADFKKLKYSYNVGLWGTSICGGEILDSTQGLPEEAYLKQITKNGSEVIEIEFEKGEIAAVNGKKFADKVAAIQEIESIAAPYGIGRDMHVGDTIIGIKGRVGFEAAAPMLIIAAHKFLEKFTLSKWQQYWKDQVSNWYGMFLHESQYLEPVMRDIEAMLESSQRNVTGKVTMELRPWSFSTVGVDSPCDLVKTKFGEYGEMQKGWTSEDAKGFIKVTSTPLRVYYTAHKDEGEQLEKEL
;
A
#
# COMPACT_ATOMS: atom_id res chain seq x y z
N MET A 1 -1.39 44.54 -8.17
CA MET A 1 -0.82 43.23 -8.58
C MET A 1 -1.84 42.15 -8.26
N GLU A 2 -2.08 41.25 -9.15
CA GLU A 2 -2.94 40.08 -8.88
C GLU A 2 -2.29 39.23 -7.78
N LYS A 3 -3.10 38.72 -6.83
CA LYS A 3 -2.56 37.93 -5.74
C LYS A 3 -2.12 36.55 -6.28
N LYS A 4 -0.98 36.06 -5.82
CA LYS A 4 -0.48 34.73 -6.17
C LYS A 4 -1.45 33.65 -5.69
N LYS A 5 -1.83 32.71 -6.57
CA LYS A 5 -2.68 31.56 -6.23
C LYS A 5 -1.83 30.40 -5.79
N VAL A 6 -2.14 29.81 -4.63
CA VAL A 6 -1.47 28.63 -4.12
C VAL A 6 -2.47 27.54 -3.75
N VAL A 7 -2.22 26.31 -4.23
CA VAL A 7 -2.95 25.11 -3.79
C VAL A 7 -2.17 24.47 -2.65
N VAL A 8 -2.81 24.30 -1.51
CA VAL A 8 -2.22 23.59 -0.36
C VAL A 8 -2.77 22.18 -0.33
N ALA A 9 -1.87 21.16 -0.32
CA ALA A 9 -2.21 19.77 -0.04
C ALA A 9 -2.67 19.66 1.42
N PHE A 10 -3.97 19.81 1.65
CA PHE A 10 -4.55 20.01 2.96
C PHE A 10 -5.12 18.71 3.53
N SER A 11 -4.64 18.32 4.71
CA SER A 11 -5.13 17.14 5.44
C SER A 11 -5.88 17.49 6.74
N GLY A 12 -5.96 18.76 7.11
CA GLY A 12 -6.48 19.20 8.41
C GLY A 12 -5.49 19.02 9.58
N GLY A 13 -4.30 18.48 9.32
CA GLY A 13 -3.23 18.34 10.32
C GLY A 13 -2.52 19.66 10.63
N LEU A 14 -1.67 19.67 11.67
CA LEU A 14 -0.97 20.85 12.15
C LEU A 14 -0.19 21.57 11.04
N ASP A 15 0.73 20.85 10.37
CA ASP A 15 1.65 21.44 9.40
C ASP A 15 0.91 22.06 8.21
N THR A 16 -0.17 21.39 7.74
CA THR A 16 -1.00 21.92 6.65
C THR A 16 -1.89 23.07 7.09
N SER A 17 -2.37 23.08 8.34
CA SER A 17 -3.13 24.20 8.91
C SER A 17 -2.25 25.43 9.07
N PHE A 18 -1.03 25.26 9.58
CA PHE A 18 -0.04 26.33 9.63
C PHE A 18 0.25 26.87 8.23
N THR A 19 0.48 26.00 7.25
CA THR A 19 0.78 26.38 5.86
C THR A 19 -0.33 27.24 5.25
N VAL A 20 -1.60 26.84 5.41
CA VAL A 20 -2.75 27.62 4.91
C VAL A 20 -2.77 28.99 5.53
N MET A 21 -2.71 29.10 6.86
CA MET A 21 -2.80 30.37 7.55
C MET A 21 -1.61 31.30 7.24
N TYR A 22 -0.40 30.76 7.25
CA TYR A 22 0.81 31.54 6.98
C TYR A 22 0.81 32.11 5.54
N LEU A 23 0.47 31.31 4.54
CA LEU A 23 0.41 31.78 3.16
C LEU A 23 -0.68 32.82 2.93
N ALA A 24 -1.83 32.67 3.60
CA ALA A 24 -2.93 33.61 3.49
C ALA A 24 -2.60 34.93 4.19
N LYS A 25 -2.08 34.89 5.43
CA LYS A 25 -1.88 36.10 6.28
C LYS A 25 -0.54 36.79 6.01
N GLU A 26 0.57 36.07 6.03
CA GLU A 26 1.91 36.64 5.92
C GLU A 26 2.33 36.89 4.47
N LYS A 27 1.95 36.01 3.54
CA LYS A 27 2.30 36.15 2.14
C LYS A 27 1.21 36.83 1.31
N GLY A 28 0.00 36.94 1.86
CA GLY A 28 -1.15 37.55 1.16
C GLY A 28 -1.61 36.80 -0.07
N TYR A 29 -1.33 35.49 -0.15
CA TYR A 29 -1.70 34.65 -1.28
C TYR A 29 -3.20 34.30 -1.24
N GLU A 30 -3.75 33.99 -2.42
CA GLU A 30 -5.05 33.34 -2.51
C GLU A 30 -4.85 31.83 -2.33
N VAL A 31 -5.26 31.32 -1.15
CA VAL A 31 -5.04 29.92 -0.77
C VAL A 31 -6.24 29.05 -1.14
N TYR A 32 -6.00 28.00 -1.89
CA TYR A 32 -6.95 26.96 -2.24
C TYR A 32 -6.56 25.67 -1.48
N ALA A 33 -7.34 25.28 -0.48
CA ALA A 33 -7.09 24.08 0.31
C ALA A 33 -7.66 22.86 -0.39
N ALA A 34 -6.82 21.93 -0.83
CA ALA A 34 -7.23 20.74 -1.54
C ALA A 34 -6.98 19.47 -0.72
N CYS A 35 -8.05 18.79 -0.29
CA CYS A 35 -7.99 17.52 0.41
C CYS A 35 -8.18 16.37 -0.59
N ALA A 36 -7.12 15.63 -0.88
CA ALA A 36 -7.20 14.44 -1.73
C ALA A 36 -7.58 13.21 -0.89
N ASN A 37 -8.82 12.74 -1.04
CA ASN A 37 -9.35 11.58 -0.32
C ASN A 37 -9.06 10.28 -1.07
N THR A 38 -8.26 9.43 -0.46
CA THR A 38 -7.93 8.05 -0.89
C THR A 38 -8.69 6.98 -0.09
N GLY A 39 -9.74 7.38 0.63
CA GLY A 39 -10.57 6.47 1.44
C GLY A 39 -10.21 6.43 2.92
N GLY A 40 -9.31 7.30 3.39
CA GLY A 40 -8.92 7.40 4.81
C GLY A 40 -9.77 8.37 5.64
N PHE A 41 -10.60 9.21 5.03
CA PHE A 41 -11.42 10.20 5.72
C PHE A 41 -12.90 9.78 5.79
N SER A 42 -13.51 9.97 6.95
CA SER A 42 -14.97 9.90 7.08
C SER A 42 -15.64 11.15 6.51
N THR A 43 -16.95 11.07 6.26
CA THR A 43 -17.72 12.23 5.79
C THR A 43 -17.70 13.40 6.79
N GLU A 44 -17.70 13.09 8.09
CA GLU A 44 -17.59 14.12 9.14
C GLU A 44 -16.22 14.79 9.11
N GLN A 45 -15.15 14.01 9.02
CA GLN A 45 -13.79 14.57 8.94
C GLN A 45 -13.60 15.48 7.72
N LEU A 46 -14.17 15.13 6.57
CA LEU A 46 -14.12 15.99 5.38
C LEU A 46 -14.84 17.31 5.58
N LYS A 47 -16.01 17.31 6.26
CA LYS A 47 -16.74 18.54 6.63
C LYS A 47 -15.98 19.39 7.63
N ASP A 48 -15.36 18.76 8.62
CA ASP A 48 -14.53 19.46 9.60
C ASP A 48 -13.29 20.07 8.92
N ASN A 49 -12.66 19.35 8.01
CA ASN A 49 -11.55 19.88 7.20
C ASN A 49 -11.97 21.10 6.38
N GLU A 50 -13.14 21.06 5.74
CA GLU A 50 -13.69 22.20 5.00
C GLU A 50 -13.87 23.43 5.89
N LYS A 51 -14.52 23.25 7.03
CA LYS A 51 -14.72 24.33 8.01
C LYS A 51 -13.39 24.89 8.48
N HIS A 52 -12.46 24.05 8.89
CA HIS A 52 -11.12 24.47 9.33
C HIS A 52 -10.36 25.21 8.24
N ALA A 53 -10.43 24.77 6.98
CA ALA A 53 -9.75 25.45 5.88
C ALA A 53 -10.21 26.92 5.75
N TYR A 54 -11.50 27.17 5.84
CA TYR A 54 -12.03 28.56 5.80
C TYR A 54 -11.65 29.37 7.04
N GLU A 55 -11.67 28.78 8.23
CA GLU A 55 -11.24 29.45 9.48
C GLU A 55 -9.74 29.82 9.42
N LEU A 56 -8.92 29.04 8.75
CA LEU A 56 -7.49 29.29 8.54
C LEU A 56 -7.21 30.36 7.47
N GLY A 57 -8.22 30.78 6.72
CA GLY A 57 -8.13 31.83 5.72
C GLY A 57 -8.00 31.33 4.27
N ALA A 58 -8.33 30.07 4.02
CA ALA A 58 -8.45 29.60 2.63
C ALA A 58 -9.57 30.35 1.91
N LYS A 59 -9.33 30.69 0.64
CA LYS A 59 -10.35 31.27 -0.25
C LYS A 59 -11.35 30.22 -0.69
N GLU A 60 -10.89 29.01 -0.91
CA GLU A 60 -11.70 27.88 -1.36
C GLU A 60 -11.16 26.58 -0.76
N TYR A 61 -12.08 25.65 -0.49
CA TYR A 61 -11.75 24.28 -0.13
C TYR A 61 -12.35 23.32 -1.16
N VAL A 62 -11.61 22.25 -1.48
CA VAL A 62 -12.09 21.18 -2.34
C VAL A 62 -11.69 19.82 -1.80
N THR A 63 -12.62 18.88 -1.82
CA THR A 63 -12.33 17.46 -1.65
C THR A 63 -12.17 16.81 -3.02
N LEU A 64 -10.99 16.28 -3.30
CA LEU A 64 -10.67 15.52 -4.50
C LEU A 64 -10.81 14.03 -4.18
N ASP A 65 -11.94 13.41 -4.55
CA ASP A 65 -12.12 11.97 -4.35
C ASP A 65 -11.35 11.20 -5.42
N VAL A 66 -10.35 10.47 -4.98
CA VAL A 66 -9.50 9.62 -5.82
C VAL A 66 -9.55 8.14 -5.41
N THR A 67 -10.49 7.74 -4.58
CA THR A 67 -10.62 6.36 -4.06
C THR A 67 -10.70 5.33 -5.20
N LYS A 68 -11.55 5.60 -6.18
CA LYS A 68 -11.70 4.71 -7.34
C LYS A 68 -10.45 4.70 -8.22
N GLU A 69 -9.86 5.86 -8.48
CA GLU A 69 -8.62 5.95 -9.27
C GLU A 69 -7.47 5.21 -8.58
N TYR A 70 -7.36 5.35 -7.26
CA TYR A 70 -6.36 4.66 -6.46
C TYR A 70 -6.54 3.15 -6.51
N TYR A 71 -7.79 2.64 -6.43
CA TYR A 71 -8.04 1.23 -6.63
C TYR A 71 -7.66 0.78 -8.04
N ASP A 72 -8.23 1.40 -9.06
CA ASP A 72 -8.10 0.98 -10.47
C ASP A 72 -6.64 1.01 -10.97
N LYS A 73 -5.84 1.95 -10.47
CA LYS A 73 -4.48 2.19 -10.96
C LYS A 73 -3.36 1.72 -10.04
N SER A 74 -3.67 1.31 -8.81
CA SER A 74 -2.65 0.84 -7.87
C SER A 74 -3.09 -0.39 -7.10
N LEU A 75 -4.16 -0.32 -6.29
CA LEU A 75 -4.51 -1.40 -5.38
C LEU A 75 -4.81 -2.71 -6.10
N ARG A 76 -5.48 -2.67 -7.26
CA ARG A 76 -5.72 -3.88 -8.06
C ARG A 76 -4.41 -4.57 -8.45
N TYR A 77 -3.38 -3.82 -8.82
CA TYR A 77 -2.08 -4.38 -9.18
C TYR A 77 -1.28 -4.84 -7.95
N MET A 78 -1.47 -4.19 -6.80
CA MET A 78 -0.94 -4.69 -5.53
C MET A 78 -1.58 -6.03 -5.14
N ILE A 79 -2.87 -6.21 -5.40
CA ILE A 79 -3.57 -7.48 -5.23
C ILE A 79 -3.03 -8.50 -6.24
N PHE A 80 -3.04 -8.19 -7.53
CA PHE A 80 -2.54 -9.07 -8.59
C PHE A 80 -1.09 -9.52 -8.35
N GLY A 81 -0.26 -8.61 -7.82
CA GLY A 81 1.12 -8.89 -7.48
C GLY A 81 1.32 -9.57 -6.12
N ASN A 82 0.29 -9.68 -5.28
CA ASN A 82 0.45 -10.08 -3.87
C ASN A 82 1.54 -9.25 -3.16
N VAL A 83 1.52 -7.92 -3.36
CA VAL A 83 2.62 -7.04 -3.01
C VAL A 83 2.74 -6.86 -1.51
N LEU A 84 3.85 -7.35 -0.95
CA LEU A 84 4.27 -7.12 0.43
C LEU A 84 5.74 -6.71 0.44
N ARG A 85 6.03 -5.49 0.86
CA ARG A 85 7.41 -5.05 1.02
C ARG A 85 8.11 -5.86 2.10
N ASN A 86 9.26 -6.42 1.77
CA ASN A 86 10.02 -7.34 2.63
C ASN A 86 9.18 -8.51 3.17
N GLY A 87 8.17 -8.95 2.41
CA GLY A 87 7.30 -10.05 2.78
C GLY A 87 6.29 -9.75 3.91
N THR A 88 6.24 -8.51 4.40
CA THR A 88 5.46 -8.16 5.60
C THR A 88 4.51 -6.99 5.36
N TYR A 89 4.99 -5.88 4.81
CA TYR A 89 4.26 -4.62 4.78
C TYR A 89 3.48 -4.42 3.48
N PRO A 90 2.15 -4.24 3.53
CA PRO A 90 1.31 -4.08 2.34
C PRO A 90 1.40 -2.68 1.70
N ILE A 91 2.37 -1.86 2.05
CA ILE A 91 2.62 -0.49 1.54
C ILE A 91 1.37 0.40 1.71
N SER A 92 0.71 0.29 2.86
CA SER A 92 -0.63 0.85 3.12
C SER A 92 -0.73 2.34 2.81
N VAL A 93 0.16 3.16 3.35
CA VAL A 93 0.07 4.62 3.24
C VAL A 93 0.94 5.19 2.13
N SER A 94 2.07 4.53 1.85
CA SER A 94 3.04 5.07 0.88
C SER A 94 2.48 5.13 -0.54
N SER A 95 1.68 4.14 -0.95
CA SER A 95 1.13 4.07 -2.30
C SER A 95 0.07 5.16 -2.56
N GLU A 96 -0.71 5.56 -1.56
CA GLU A 96 -1.75 6.57 -1.73
C GLU A 96 -1.20 7.99 -1.92
N ARG A 97 -0.02 8.31 -1.34
CA ARG A 97 0.58 9.65 -1.43
C ARG A 97 0.80 10.12 -2.86
N ILE A 98 1.16 9.20 -3.75
CA ILE A 98 1.36 9.49 -5.18
C ILE A 98 0.04 9.90 -5.83
N PHE A 99 -1.06 9.18 -5.52
CA PHE A 99 -2.39 9.49 -6.07
C PHE A 99 -2.94 10.80 -5.50
N GLN A 100 -2.69 11.09 -4.23
CA GLN A 100 -2.99 12.39 -3.62
C GLN A 100 -2.23 13.50 -4.36
N ALA A 101 -0.93 13.35 -4.56
CA ALA A 101 -0.12 14.35 -5.24
C ALA A 101 -0.55 14.56 -6.71
N MET A 102 -0.86 13.48 -7.43
CA MET A 102 -1.35 13.60 -8.82
C MET A 102 -2.67 14.37 -8.91
N ALA A 103 -3.60 14.12 -7.99
CA ALA A 103 -4.87 14.83 -7.96
C ALA A 103 -4.69 16.33 -7.66
N ILE A 104 -3.84 16.66 -6.69
CA ILE A 104 -3.52 18.03 -6.32
C ILE A 104 -2.80 18.75 -7.47
N ALA A 105 -1.84 18.11 -8.13
CA ALA A 105 -1.17 18.66 -9.31
C ALA A 105 -2.15 18.97 -10.47
N ARG A 106 -3.10 18.06 -10.72
CA ARG A 106 -4.15 18.27 -11.74
C ARG A 106 -5.05 19.45 -11.39
N TYR A 107 -5.47 19.52 -10.12
CA TYR A 107 -6.29 20.64 -9.63
C TYR A 107 -5.56 21.98 -9.75
N ALA A 108 -4.30 22.04 -9.29
CA ALA A 108 -3.48 23.24 -9.38
C ALA A 108 -3.33 23.75 -10.81
N LYS A 109 -3.10 22.86 -11.78
CA LYS A 109 -3.07 23.21 -13.19
C LYS A 109 -4.41 23.71 -13.71
N ALA A 110 -5.51 23.08 -13.30
CA ALA A 110 -6.85 23.42 -13.76
C ALA A 110 -7.28 24.84 -13.33
N ILE A 111 -6.87 25.28 -12.13
CA ILE A 111 -7.20 26.65 -11.64
C ILE A 111 -6.13 27.70 -12.02
N GLY A 112 -5.05 27.30 -12.71
CA GLY A 112 -3.93 28.18 -13.02
C GLY A 112 -3.21 28.66 -11.76
N ALA A 113 -2.87 27.76 -10.86
CA ALA A 113 -2.13 28.09 -9.64
C ALA A 113 -0.66 28.43 -9.95
N ASP A 114 -0.13 29.41 -9.25
CA ASP A 114 1.28 29.83 -9.32
C ASP A 114 2.18 28.90 -8.49
N ALA A 115 1.61 28.29 -7.42
CA ALA A 115 2.35 27.42 -6.53
C ALA A 115 1.48 26.27 -5.98
N ILE A 116 2.16 25.19 -5.57
CA ILE A 116 1.60 24.09 -4.77
C ILE A 116 2.38 24.01 -3.48
N ALA A 117 1.68 23.90 -2.34
CA ALA A 117 2.31 23.76 -1.03
C ALA A 117 1.91 22.45 -0.34
N HIS A 118 2.82 21.92 0.48
CA HIS A 118 2.53 20.77 1.35
C HIS A 118 3.27 20.89 2.68
N GLY A 119 2.77 20.21 3.73
CA GLY A 119 3.30 20.25 5.08
C GLY A 119 4.31 19.13 5.42
N SER A 120 4.87 18.43 4.44
CA SER A 120 5.80 17.34 4.73
C SER A 120 7.11 17.86 5.31
N THR A 121 7.58 17.22 6.39
CA THR A 121 8.87 17.53 7.02
C THR A 121 10.05 16.94 6.26
N GLY A 122 11.26 17.46 6.50
CA GLY A 122 12.50 16.94 5.92
C GLY A 122 12.92 15.54 6.43
N ALA A 123 12.25 15.01 7.45
CA ALA A 123 12.61 13.73 8.08
C ALA A 123 11.92 12.50 7.45
N GLY A 124 10.80 12.70 6.74
CA GLY A 124 9.97 11.62 6.21
C GLY A 124 10.10 11.39 4.71
N ASN A 125 9.49 10.32 4.23
CA ASN A 125 9.44 9.96 2.81
C ASN A 125 8.44 10.82 2.01
N ASP A 126 7.41 11.39 2.67
CA ASP A 126 6.30 12.04 1.98
C ASP A 126 6.73 13.27 1.19
N GLN A 127 7.75 14.02 1.67
CA GLN A 127 8.34 15.10 0.92
C GLN A 127 8.82 14.66 -0.48
N VAL A 128 9.48 13.50 -0.55
CA VAL A 128 9.96 12.95 -1.82
C VAL A 128 8.79 12.59 -2.72
N ARG A 129 7.74 11.97 -2.16
CA ARG A 129 6.57 11.52 -2.91
C ARG A 129 5.79 12.69 -3.51
N PHE A 130 5.58 13.75 -2.74
CA PHE A 130 4.90 14.95 -3.21
C PHE A 130 5.75 15.71 -4.23
N ASP A 131 6.99 16.06 -3.88
CA ASP A 131 7.86 16.84 -4.77
C ASP A 131 8.10 16.17 -6.11
N MET A 132 8.49 14.89 -6.13
CA MET A 132 8.72 14.17 -7.39
C MET A 132 7.47 14.14 -8.27
N THR A 133 6.31 13.88 -7.67
CA THR A 133 5.04 13.85 -8.42
C THR A 133 4.71 15.24 -8.96
N PHE A 134 4.88 16.29 -8.18
CA PHE A 134 4.61 17.68 -8.63
C PHE A 134 5.57 18.11 -9.73
N LEU A 135 6.85 17.82 -9.61
CA LEU A 135 7.85 18.15 -10.65
C LEU A 135 7.51 17.51 -12.01
N VAL A 136 6.97 16.30 -12.01
CA VAL A 136 6.58 15.60 -13.24
C VAL A 136 5.21 16.04 -13.75
N MET A 137 4.21 16.16 -12.86
CA MET A 137 2.81 16.37 -13.24
C MET A 137 2.44 17.86 -13.43
N ALA A 138 3.18 18.76 -12.79
CA ALA A 138 2.95 20.20 -12.81
C ALA A 138 4.26 20.99 -13.04
N PRO A 139 4.99 20.70 -14.14
CA PRO A 139 6.26 21.38 -14.40
C PRO A 139 6.04 22.88 -14.53
N GLY A 140 6.90 23.66 -13.85
CA GLY A 140 6.86 25.11 -13.86
C GLY A 140 5.95 25.74 -12.77
N ILE A 141 5.20 24.96 -12.02
CA ILE A 141 4.50 25.43 -10.82
C ILE A 141 5.50 25.39 -9.63
N GLU A 142 5.61 26.47 -8.87
CA GLU A 142 6.48 26.55 -7.70
C GLU A 142 6.02 25.58 -6.61
N ILE A 143 6.96 24.87 -5.95
CA ILE A 143 6.67 24.00 -4.79
C ILE A 143 7.08 24.75 -3.52
N ILE A 144 6.16 24.89 -2.58
CA ILE A 144 6.36 25.56 -1.29
C ILE A 144 6.26 24.54 -0.16
N THR A 145 7.29 24.49 0.69
CA THR A 145 7.41 23.50 1.78
C THR A 145 7.87 24.19 3.07
N LEU A 146 7.00 25.05 3.65
CA LEU A 146 7.36 25.89 4.79
C LEU A 146 7.96 25.13 5.97
N THR A 147 7.33 24.03 6.37
CA THR A 147 7.79 23.23 7.52
C THR A 147 9.21 22.69 7.32
N ARG A 148 9.53 22.23 6.11
CA ARG A 148 10.86 21.73 5.74
C ARG A 148 11.86 22.85 5.57
N ASP A 149 11.53 23.87 4.75
CA ASP A 149 12.49 24.87 4.30
C ASP A 149 12.86 25.87 5.40
N MET A 150 11.94 26.10 6.34
CA MET A 150 12.18 26.91 7.52
C MET A 150 12.61 26.10 8.76
N ALA A 151 12.73 24.75 8.62
CA ALA A 151 13.05 23.84 9.72
C ALA A 151 12.16 24.06 10.96
N LEU A 152 10.86 24.23 10.75
CA LEU A 152 9.91 24.58 11.80
C LEU A 152 9.76 23.46 12.82
N THR A 153 9.61 23.89 14.08
CA THR A 153 9.24 22.95 15.15
C THR A 153 7.72 22.89 15.29
N ARG A 154 7.21 21.75 15.71
CA ARG A 154 5.78 21.58 16.04
C ARG A 154 5.27 22.65 17.02
N GLN A 155 6.10 23.04 18.02
CA GLN A 155 5.72 24.05 18.98
C GLN A 155 5.53 25.42 18.32
N PHE A 156 6.42 25.80 17.41
CA PHE A 156 6.29 27.07 16.68
C PHE A 156 4.98 27.13 15.88
N GLU A 157 4.62 26.05 15.19
CA GLU A 157 3.37 25.99 14.40
C GLU A 157 2.12 26.10 15.28
N VAL A 158 2.13 25.42 16.45
CA VAL A 158 1.04 25.52 17.43
C VAL A 158 0.92 26.92 17.99
N ASP A 159 2.04 27.54 18.39
CA ASP A 159 2.05 28.91 18.96
C ASP A 159 1.55 29.91 17.92
N TYR A 160 2.03 29.82 16.68
CA TYR A 160 1.59 30.67 15.58
C TYR A 160 0.07 30.60 15.36
N LEU A 161 -0.48 29.38 15.27
CA LEU A 161 -1.92 29.19 15.07
C LEU A 161 -2.74 29.75 16.22
N ASN A 162 -2.30 29.55 17.48
CA ASN A 162 -2.96 30.10 18.67
C ASN A 162 -2.93 31.63 18.71
N GLU A 163 -1.79 32.25 18.41
CA GLU A 163 -1.63 33.70 18.34
C GLU A 163 -2.57 34.34 17.31
N HIS A 164 -2.87 33.61 16.24
CA HIS A 164 -3.76 34.05 15.18
C HIS A 164 -5.23 33.61 15.38
N GLY A 165 -5.57 33.08 16.57
CA GLY A 165 -6.94 32.80 16.99
C GLY A 165 -7.49 31.44 16.55
N PHE A 166 -6.68 30.55 15.94
CA PHE A 166 -7.08 29.20 15.63
C PHE A 166 -6.70 28.25 16.77
N LYS A 167 -7.68 27.93 17.60
CA LYS A 167 -7.52 27.02 18.75
C LYS A 167 -7.84 25.59 18.38
N ALA A 168 -6.98 24.94 17.63
CA ALA A 168 -7.07 23.50 17.44
C ALA A 168 -6.28 22.77 18.53
N ASP A 169 -6.88 21.75 19.09
CA ASP A 169 -6.23 20.91 20.10
C ASP A 169 -5.26 19.92 19.44
N PHE A 170 -4.15 20.46 18.94
CA PHE A 170 -3.05 19.65 18.40
C PHE A 170 -2.23 19.06 19.56
N LYS A 171 -2.88 18.21 20.38
CA LYS A 171 -2.18 17.50 21.44
C LYS A 171 -0.98 16.76 20.87
N LYS A 172 0.12 16.78 21.62
CA LYS A 172 1.26 15.90 21.32
C LYS A 172 0.83 14.47 21.62
N LEU A 173 0.26 13.81 20.62
CA LEU A 173 -0.09 12.41 20.71
C LEU A 173 1.19 11.59 20.80
N LYS A 174 1.17 10.53 21.61
CA LYS A 174 2.26 9.55 21.71
C LYS A 174 2.54 8.88 20.36
N TYR A 175 1.49 8.68 19.58
CA TYR A 175 1.55 8.06 18.24
C TYR A 175 1.05 9.02 17.17
N SER A 176 1.64 8.92 15.99
CA SER A 176 1.16 9.56 14.76
C SER A 176 0.56 8.49 13.86
N TYR A 177 -0.66 8.72 13.40
CA TYR A 177 -1.42 7.81 12.57
C TYR A 177 -1.59 8.35 11.16
N ASN A 178 -1.41 7.46 10.18
CA ASN A 178 -1.85 7.73 8.82
C ASN A 178 -2.86 6.64 8.45
N VAL A 179 -4.12 7.03 8.36
CA VAL A 179 -5.25 6.14 8.05
C VAL A 179 -5.53 6.19 6.56
N GLY A 180 -5.63 5.03 5.92
CA GLY A 180 -5.93 4.90 4.49
C GLY A 180 -6.83 3.70 4.20
N LEU A 181 -7.32 3.60 2.97
CA LEU A 181 -8.13 2.47 2.51
C LEU A 181 -7.38 1.13 2.61
N TRP A 182 -6.08 1.15 2.39
CA TRP A 182 -5.22 -0.04 2.34
C TRP A 182 -4.47 -0.29 3.65
N GLY A 183 -4.99 0.21 4.76
CA GLY A 183 -4.47 0.04 6.11
C GLY A 183 -4.03 1.36 6.75
N THR A 184 -3.59 1.24 8.01
CA THR A 184 -3.15 2.35 8.84
C THR A 184 -1.70 2.15 9.24
N SER A 185 -0.86 3.17 9.13
CA SER A 185 0.47 3.15 9.71
C SER A 185 0.50 3.90 11.04
N ILE A 186 1.33 3.41 11.97
CA ILE A 186 1.49 3.90 13.34
C ILE A 186 2.96 4.21 13.56
N CYS A 187 3.28 5.47 13.87
CA CYS A 187 4.63 5.95 14.12
C CYS A 187 4.75 6.56 15.52
N GLY A 188 5.96 6.55 16.09
CA GLY A 188 6.23 7.10 17.43
C GLY A 188 6.08 6.09 18.56
N GLY A 189 6.17 6.57 19.80
CA GLY A 189 6.07 5.71 20.98
C GLY A 189 7.15 4.62 21.01
N GLU A 190 6.75 3.41 21.34
CA GLU A 190 7.63 2.23 21.52
C GLU A 190 8.36 1.82 20.24
N ILE A 191 7.87 2.20 19.05
CA ILE A 191 8.53 1.87 17.78
C ILE A 191 9.93 2.48 17.67
N LEU A 192 10.20 3.55 18.40
CA LEU A 192 11.50 4.20 18.41
C LEU A 192 12.59 3.35 19.10
N ASP A 193 12.19 2.39 19.94
CA ASP A 193 13.08 1.43 20.58
C ASP A 193 12.95 0.06 19.91
N SER A 194 14.03 -0.44 19.30
CA SER A 194 14.05 -1.71 18.57
C SER A 194 13.73 -2.94 19.42
N THR A 195 13.81 -2.82 20.74
CA THR A 195 13.51 -3.92 21.68
C THR A 195 12.05 -3.99 22.08
N GLN A 196 11.23 -3.00 21.68
CA GLN A 196 9.82 -2.90 22.07
C GLN A 196 8.87 -3.09 20.89
N GLY A 197 7.70 -3.69 21.17
CA GLY A 197 6.57 -3.76 20.26
C GLY A 197 5.52 -2.70 20.60
N LEU A 198 4.52 -2.53 19.72
CA LEU A 198 3.38 -1.68 20.01
C LEU A 198 2.46 -2.35 21.03
N PRO A 199 2.03 -1.63 22.09
CA PRO A 199 1.01 -2.13 23.01
C PRO A 199 -0.38 -2.10 22.35
N GLU A 200 -1.34 -2.83 22.95
CA GLU A 200 -2.71 -2.95 22.39
C GLU A 200 -3.40 -1.57 22.19
N GLU A 201 -3.22 -0.66 23.15
CA GLU A 201 -3.80 0.68 23.07
C GLU A 201 -3.24 1.57 21.95
N ALA A 202 -2.14 1.17 21.33
CA ALA A 202 -1.58 1.90 20.18
C ALA A 202 -2.36 1.65 18.89
N TYR A 203 -3.12 0.57 18.80
CA TYR A 203 -3.91 0.26 17.62
C TYR A 203 -5.25 0.99 17.65
N LEU A 204 -5.69 1.53 16.50
CA LEU A 204 -6.96 2.26 16.41
C LEU A 204 -8.18 1.33 16.49
N LYS A 205 -8.07 0.13 15.94
CA LYS A 205 -9.14 -0.87 15.92
C LYS A 205 -8.84 -1.93 16.98
N GLN A 206 -9.64 -1.94 18.05
CA GLN A 206 -9.44 -2.86 19.16
C GLN A 206 -9.97 -4.26 18.87
N ILE A 207 -9.40 -5.29 19.50
CA ILE A 207 -9.86 -6.68 19.39
C ILE A 207 -11.17 -6.82 20.16
N THR A 208 -12.23 -7.23 19.47
CA THR A 208 -13.57 -7.40 20.06
C THR A 208 -14.16 -8.79 19.83
N LYS A 209 -13.52 -9.61 18.97
CA LYS A 209 -13.93 -10.97 18.68
C LYS A 209 -12.93 -11.99 19.22
N ASN A 210 -13.43 -13.03 19.91
CA ASN A 210 -12.60 -14.05 20.59
C ASN A 210 -12.79 -15.48 20.05
N GLY A 211 -13.79 -15.71 19.18
CA GLY A 211 -14.06 -17.00 18.56
C GLY A 211 -13.35 -17.17 17.21
N SER A 212 -13.77 -18.19 16.48
CA SER A 212 -13.42 -18.32 15.05
C SER A 212 -14.61 -18.02 14.16
N GLU A 213 -14.33 -17.51 12.98
CA GLU A 213 -15.33 -17.19 11.96
C GLU A 213 -14.77 -17.57 10.58
N VAL A 214 -15.62 -18.08 9.72
CA VAL A 214 -15.24 -18.38 8.33
C VAL A 214 -15.62 -17.20 7.46
N ILE A 215 -14.69 -16.78 6.60
CA ILE A 215 -14.93 -15.81 5.52
C ILE A 215 -14.67 -16.47 4.17
N GLU A 216 -15.53 -16.17 3.22
CA GLU A 216 -15.35 -16.56 1.82
C GLU A 216 -15.08 -15.31 0.97
N ILE A 217 -13.97 -15.33 0.22
CA ILE A 217 -13.62 -14.26 -0.73
C ILE A 217 -13.62 -14.85 -2.13
N GLU A 218 -14.48 -14.32 -3.00
CA GLU A 218 -14.56 -14.74 -4.40
C GLU A 218 -13.77 -13.76 -5.28
N PHE A 219 -12.98 -14.32 -6.18
CA PHE A 219 -12.22 -13.57 -7.17
C PHE A 219 -12.73 -13.91 -8.58
N GLU A 220 -12.78 -12.91 -9.44
CA GLU A 220 -12.97 -13.06 -10.88
C GLU A 220 -11.84 -12.34 -11.61
N LYS A 221 -11.02 -13.12 -12.33
CA LYS A 221 -9.82 -12.61 -13.01
C LYS A 221 -8.92 -11.75 -12.08
N GLY A 222 -8.72 -12.24 -10.86
CA GLY A 222 -7.89 -11.61 -9.83
C GLY A 222 -8.56 -10.48 -9.04
N GLU A 223 -9.69 -9.97 -9.46
CA GLU A 223 -10.42 -8.93 -8.73
C GLU A 223 -11.46 -9.53 -7.78
N ILE A 224 -11.66 -8.89 -6.62
CA ILE A 224 -12.66 -9.31 -5.64
C ILE A 224 -14.06 -9.19 -6.27
N ALA A 225 -14.79 -10.29 -6.37
CA ALA A 225 -16.13 -10.33 -6.93
C ALA A 225 -17.22 -10.39 -5.85
N ALA A 226 -16.99 -11.17 -4.78
CA ALA A 226 -17.92 -11.27 -3.66
C ALA A 226 -17.21 -11.54 -2.34
N VAL A 227 -17.88 -11.24 -1.24
CA VAL A 227 -17.47 -11.57 0.14
C VAL A 227 -18.67 -12.23 0.82
N ASN A 228 -18.51 -13.44 1.35
CA ASN A 228 -19.58 -14.23 1.97
C ASN A 228 -20.84 -14.31 1.08
N GLY A 229 -20.66 -14.49 -0.23
CA GLY A 229 -21.74 -14.55 -1.22
C GLY A 229 -22.36 -13.21 -1.61
N LYS A 230 -22.06 -12.11 -0.92
CA LYS A 230 -22.49 -10.75 -1.29
C LYS A 230 -21.60 -10.21 -2.41
N LYS A 231 -22.17 -9.94 -3.57
CA LYS A 231 -21.45 -9.40 -4.73
C LYS A 231 -21.13 -7.92 -4.57
N PHE A 232 -19.97 -7.53 -5.05
CA PHE A 232 -19.52 -6.14 -5.04
C PHE A 232 -19.13 -5.68 -6.45
N ALA A 233 -19.88 -4.73 -6.98
CA ALA A 233 -19.50 -3.99 -8.18
C ALA A 233 -18.39 -2.97 -7.85
N ASP A 234 -18.51 -2.31 -6.70
CA ASP A 234 -17.50 -1.42 -6.13
C ASP A 234 -16.48 -2.21 -5.31
N LYS A 235 -15.24 -2.22 -5.78
CA LYS A 235 -14.13 -2.94 -5.15
C LYS A 235 -13.63 -2.26 -3.88
N VAL A 236 -13.78 -0.95 -3.78
CA VAL A 236 -13.48 -0.19 -2.56
C VAL A 236 -14.41 -0.66 -1.43
N ALA A 237 -15.70 -0.78 -1.72
CA ALA A 237 -16.68 -1.29 -0.76
C ALA A 237 -16.39 -2.75 -0.35
N ALA A 238 -15.88 -3.58 -1.26
CA ALA A 238 -15.46 -4.95 -0.93
C ALA A 238 -14.27 -4.97 0.05
N ILE A 239 -13.27 -4.11 -0.15
CA ILE A 239 -12.12 -3.96 0.77
C ILE A 239 -12.61 -3.53 2.15
N GLN A 240 -13.51 -2.54 2.20
CA GLN A 240 -14.07 -2.04 3.46
C GLN A 240 -14.91 -3.11 4.20
N GLU A 241 -15.66 -3.94 3.47
CA GLU A 241 -16.40 -5.07 4.05
C GLU A 241 -15.43 -6.08 4.69
N ILE A 242 -14.38 -6.49 3.98
CA ILE A 242 -13.37 -7.42 4.51
C ILE A 242 -12.67 -6.81 5.74
N GLU A 243 -12.35 -5.51 5.69
CA GLU A 243 -11.76 -4.80 6.83
C GLU A 243 -12.67 -4.84 8.06
N SER A 244 -13.97 -4.60 7.88
CA SER A 244 -14.96 -4.61 8.97
C SER A 244 -15.11 -5.99 9.63
N ILE A 245 -14.94 -7.06 8.86
CA ILE A 245 -15.01 -8.45 9.35
C ILE A 245 -13.72 -8.85 10.09
N ALA A 246 -12.57 -8.49 9.54
CA ALA A 246 -11.27 -9.01 9.97
C ALA A 246 -10.57 -8.17 11.05
N ALA A 247 -10.72 -6.84 11.02
CA ALA A 247 -10.07 -5.96 11.98
C ALA A 247 -10.46 -6.25 13.46
N PRO A 248 -11.71 -6.63 13.78
CA PRO A 248 -12.09 -7.02 15.14
C PRO A 248 -11.35 -8.23 15.71
N TYR A 249 -10.64 -8.98 14.88
CA TYR A 249 -9.76 -10.08 15.31
C TYR A 249 -8.31 -9.64 15.53
N GLY A 250 -7.95 -8.39 15.27
CA GLY A 250 -6.55 -7.92 15.33
C GLY A 250 -5.68 -8.46 14.19
N ILE A 251 -6.29 -8.98 13.12
CA ILE A 251 -5.60 -9.49 11.94
C ILE A 251 -4.88 -8.34 11.23
N GLY A 252 -3.72 -8.63 10.63
CA GLY A 252 -2.96 -7.67 9.84
C GLY A 252 -2.23 -6.61 10.64
N ARG A 253 -2.03 -6.81 11.93
CA ARG A 253 -1.18 -6.00 12.79
C ARG A 253 0.24 -6.55 12.78
N ASP A 254 1.21 -5.70 12.47
CA ASP A 254 2.62 -6.09 12.49
C ASP A 254 3.51 -4.83 12.48
N MET A 255 4.81 -5.04 12.44
CA MET A 255 5.83 -4.01 12.40
C MET A 255 6.73 -4.21 11.18
N HIS A 256 6.85 -3.18 10.36
CA HIS A 256 7.79 -3.16 9.25
C HIS A 256 9.08 -2.46 9.66
N VAL A 257 10.20 -3.04 9.26
CA VAL A 257 11.54 -2.43 9.34
C VAL A 257 12.10 -2.35 7.93
N GLY A 258 12.49 -1.15 7.51
CA GLY A 258 13.03 -0.96 6.15
C GLY A 258 13.74 0.36 5.98
N ASP A 259 14.36 0.53 4.81
CA ASP A 259 15.01 1.77 4.47
C ASP A 259 13.97 2.80 3.98
N THR A 260 14.10 4.03 4.49
CA THR A 260 13.39 5.17 3.93
C THR A 260 14.00 5.55 2.58
N ILE A 261 13.25 6.30 1.75
CA ILE A 261 13.75 6.80 0.46
C ILE A 261 15.04 7.64 0.63
N ILE A 262 15.14 8.33 1.75
CA ILE A 262 16.31 9.15 2.10
C ILE A 262 17.45 8.37 2.76
N GLY A 263 17.39 7.03 2.78
CA GLY A 263 18.49 6.17 3.18
C GLY A 263 18.62 5.87 4.67
N ILE A 264 17.65 6.25 5.50
CA ILE A 264 17.66 5.96 6.95
C ILE A 264 16.81 4.72 7.22
N LYS A 265 17.32 3.79 8.05
CA LYS A 265 16.56 2.63 8.53
C LYS A 265 15.45 3.11 9.46
N GLY A 266 14.21 2.76 9.13
CA GLY A 266 13.03 3.13 9.89
C GLY A 266 12.19 1.95 10.34
N ARG A 267 11.39 2.16 11.37
CA ARG A 267 10.37 1.23 11.86
C ARG A 267 9.00 1.88 11.77
N VAL A 268 7.99 1.12 11.39
CA VAL A 268 6.59 1.55 11.38
C VAL A 268 5.71 0.39 11.80
N GLY A 269 4.83 0.62 12.76
CA GLY A 269 3.75 -0.30 13.06
C GLY A 269 2.61 -0.10 12.07
N PHE A 270 1.81 -1.13 11.86
CA PHE A 270 0.64 -1.01 11.00
C PHE A 270 -0.48 -1.96 11.43
N GLU A 271 -1.69 -1.59 11.02
CA GLU A 271 -2.88 -2.46 11.02
C GLU A 271 -3.50 -2.42 9.62
N ALA A 272 -3.65 -3.60 9.01
CA ALA A 272 -4.06 -3.73 7.61
C ALA A 272 -4.79 -5.07 7.40
N ALA A 273 -5.94 -5.24 8.04
CA ALA A 273 -6.64 -6.52 8.07
C ALA A 273 -7.10 -6.97 6.69
N ALA A 274 -7.80 -6.10 5.94
CA ALA A 274 -8.25 -6.41 4.58
C ALA A 274 -7.08 -6.67 3.64
N PRO A 275 -6.04 -5.83 3.54
CA PRO A 275 -4.90 -6.09 2.68
C PRO A 275 -4.26 -7.45 2.91
N MET A 276 -4.00 -7.81 4.17
CA MET A 276 -3.35 -9.07 4.51
C MET A 276 -4.21 -10.29 4.16
N LEU A 277 -5.52 -10.23 4.41
CA LEU A 277 -6.45 -11.30 4.03
C LEU A 277 -6.60 -11.43 2.52
N ILE A 278 -6.79 -10.31 1.82
CA ILE A 278 -6.96 -10.29 0.36
C ILE A 278 -5.72 -10.85 -0.32
N ILE A 279 -4.53 -10.38 0.06
CA ILE A 279 -3.26 -10.85 -0.51
C ILE A 279 -3.07 -12.34 -0.23
N ALA A 280 -3.36 -12.80 0.99
CA ALA A 280 -3.21 -14.21 1.34
C ALA A 280 -4.21 -15.10 0.56
N ALA A 281 -5.48 -14.70 0.47
CA ALA A 281 -6.51 -15.42 -0.27
C ALA A 281 -6.18 -15.47 -1.78
N HIS A 282 -5.83 -14.33 -2.35
CA HIS A 282 -5.46 -14.21 -3.76
C HIS A 282 -4.24 -15.07 -4.10
N LYS A 283 -3.17 -14.98 -3.30
CA LYS A 283 -1.97 -15.80 -3.46
C LYS A 283 -2.26 -17.29 -3.32
N PHE A 284 -3.19 -17.66 -2.44
CA PHE A 284 -3.60 -19.06 -2.28
C PHE A 284 -4.34 -19.56 -3.52
N LEU A 285 -5.28 -18.78 -4.07
CA LEU A 285 -5.99 -19.11 -5.31
C LEU A 285 -5.02 -19.26 -6.50
N GLU A 286 -4.03 -18.40 -6.61
CA GLU A 286 -3.03 -18.46 -7.67
C GLU A 286 -2.23 -19.77 -7.69
N LYS A 287 -1.99 -20.40 -6.54
CA LYS A 287 -1.31 -21.70 -6.47
C LYS A 287 -2.10 -22.81 -7.19
N PHE A 288 -3.41 -22.65 -7.29
CA PHE A 288 -4.29 -23.60 -7.99
C PHE A 288 -4.50 -23.25 -9.46
N THR A 289 -4.30 -22.00 -9.86
CA THR A 289 -4.72 -21.51 -11.19
C THR A 289 -3.58 -21.07 -12.09
N LEU A 290 -2.40 -20.82 -11.56
CA LEU A 290 -1.22 -20.42 -12.33
C LEU A 290 -0.22 -21.57 -12.50
N SER A 291 0.43 -21.61 -13.66
CA SER A 291 1.57 -22.50 -13.88
C SER A 291 2.76 -22.10 -13.00
N LYS A 292 3.66 -23.06 -12.76
CA LYS A 292 4.91 -22.84 -12.02
C LYS A 292 5.67 -21.58 -12.46
N TRP A 293 5.90 -21.43 -13.76
CA TRP A 293 6.70 -20.34 -14.29
C TRP A 293 5.98 -18.98 -14.25
N GLN A 294 4.63 -18.98 -14.39
CA GLN A 294 3.85 -17.75 -14.17
C GLN A 294 4.01 -17.24 -12.75
N GLN A 295 3.93 -18.13 -11.74
CA GLN A 295 4.10 -17.73 -10.34
C GLN A 295 5.50 -17.14 -10.09
N TYR A 296 6.57 -17.80 -10.54
CA TYR A 296 7.94 -17.33 -10.35
C TYR A 296 8.19 -15.95 -10.98
N TRP A 297 7.80 -15.76 -12.24
CA TRP A 297 8.01 -14.48 -12.91
C TRP A 297 7.15 -13.37 -12.31
N LYS A 298 5.90 -13.67 -11.97
CA LYS A 298 4.99 -12.72 -11.33
C LYS A 298 5.57 -12.24 -9.99
N ASP A 299 6.07 -13.12 -9.14
CA ASP A 299 6.66 -12.76 -7.86
C ASP A 299 7.86 -11.82 -8.03
N GLN A 300 8.69 -12.03 -9.07
CA GLN A 300 9.81 -11.12 -9.34
C GLN A 300 9.36 -9.70 -9.71
N VAL A 301 8.46 -9.58 -10.68
CA VAL A 301 8.00 -8.25 -11.12
C VAL A 301 7.14 -7.55 -10.05
N SER A 302 6.45 -8.30 -9.23
CA SER A 302 5.65 -7.78 -8.11
C SER A 302 6.50 -7.11 -7.03
N ASN A 303 7.68 -7.68 -6.73
CA ASN A 303 8.63 -7.05 -5.82
C ASN A 303 9.12 -5.70 -6.36
N TRP A 304 9.39 -5.61 -7.65
CA TRP A 304 9.75 -4.34 -8.29
C TRP A 304 8.59 -3.35 -8.29
N TYR A 305 7.36 -3.81 -8.55
CA TYR A 305 6.16 -2.95 -8.47
C TYR A 305 6.05 -2.30 -7.08
N GLY A 306 6.15 -3.10 -6.03
CA GLY A 306 6.11 -2.60 -4.65
C GLY A 306 7.27 -1.66 -4.31
N MET A 307 8.48 -1.94 -4.82
CA MET A 307 9.64 -1.07 -4.64
C MET A 307 9.40 0.29 -5.31
N PHE A 308 9.02 0.32 -6.58
CA PHE A 308 8.76 1.56 -7.31
C PHE A 308 7.63 2.39 -6.66
N LEU A 309 6.56 1.77 -6.18
CA LEU A 309 5.52 2.47 -5.42
C LEU A 309 6.09 3.11 -4.17
N HIS A 310 6.88 2.38 -3.39
CA HIS A 310 7.48 2.90 -2.16
C HIS A 310 8.42 4.06 -2.44
N GLU A 311 9.25 3.95 -3.49
CA GLU A 311 10.27 4.92 -3.89
C GLU A 311 9.72 6.10 -4.71
N SER A 312 8.39 6.24 -4.79
CA SER A 312 7.72 7.30 -5.56
C SER A 312 7.96 7.25 -7.09
N GLN A 313 8.30 6.08 -7.61
CA GLN A 313 8.60 5.86 -9.04
C GLN A 313 7.38 5.38 -9.83
N TYR A 314 6.16 5.60 -9.34
CA TYR A 314 4.94 5.16 -10.03
C TYR A 314 4.82 5.68 -11.47
N LEU A 315 5.38 6.87 -11.74
CA LEU A 315 5.33 7.49 -13.06
C LEU A 315 6.41 6.96 -14.04
N GLU A 316 7.30 6.07 -13.57
CA GLU A 316 8.23 5.39 -14.46
C GLU A 316 7.50 4.54 -15.51
N PRO A 317 7.89 4.59 -16.79
CA PRO A 317 7.24 3.84 -17.86
C PRO A 317 7.19 2.33 -17.60
N VAL A 318 8.23 1.75 -17.01
CA VAL A 318 8.30 0.32 -16.67
C VAL A 318 7.18 -0.15 -15.76
N MET A 319 6.56 0.76 -14.98
CA MET A 319 5.39 0.41 -14.17
C MET A 319 4.23 -0.07 -15.04
N ARG A 320 4.04 0.53 -16.22
CA ARG A 320 2.98 0.10 -17.17
C ARG A 320 3.27 -1.26 -17.77
N ASP A 321 4.55 -1.58 -17.99
CA ASP A 321 4.97 -2.89 -18.49
C ASP A 321 4.70 -3.97 -17.42
N ILE A 322 5.03 -3.69 -16.16
CA ILE A 322 4.76 -4.57 -15.02
C ILE A 322 3.25 -4.77 -14.84
N GLU A 323 2.47 -3.70 -14.86
CA GLU A 323 1.01 -3.76 -14.76
C GLU A 323 0.39 -4.61 -15.85
N ALA A 324 0.83 -4.47 -17.11
CA ALA A 324 0.37 -5.29 -18.21
C ALA A 324 0.68 -6.79 -18.00
N MET A 325 1.85 -7.11 -17.47
CA MET A 325 2.23 -8.48 -17.14
C MET A 325 1.37 -9.03 -15.98
N LEU A 326 1.19 -8.24 -14.92
CA LEU A 326 0.35 -8.63 -13.78
C LEU A 326 -1.09 -8.90 -14.25
N GLU A 327 -1.68 -8.00 -15.03
CA GLU A 327 -3.03 -8.16 -15.55
C GLU A 327 -3.17 -9.39 -16.46
N SER A 328 -2.20 -9.62 -17.34
CA SER A 328 -2.18 -10.80 -18.20
C SER A 328 -2.15 -12.11 -17.41
N SER A 329 -1.52 -12.14 -16.25
CA SER A 329 -1.43 -13.32 -15.38
C SER A 329 -2.78 -13.67 -14.74
N GLN A 330 -3.71 -12.72 -14.62
CA GLN A 330 -4.94 -12.88 -13.86
C GLN A 330 -6.09 -13.55 -14.65
N ARG A 331 -5.91 -13.83 -15.94
CA ARG A 331 -6.99 -14.33 -16.81
C ARG A 331 -7.74 -15.55 -16.27
N ASN A 332 -7.07 -16.43 -15.54
CA ASN A 332 -7.61 -17.66 -14.99
C ASN A 332 -7.67 -17.65 -13.45
N VAL A 333 -7.31 -16.55 -12.79
CA VAL A 333 -7.36 -16.43 -11.33
C VAL A 333 -8.80 -16.09 -10.92
N THR A 334 -9.64 -17.14 -11.00
CA THR A 334 -11.08 -17.05 -10.73
C THR A 334 -11.47 -18.21 -9.81
N GLY A 335 -12.20 -17.91 -8.76
CA GLY A 335 -12.65 -18.88 -7.77
C GLY A 335 -12.92 -18.28 -6.42
N LYS A 336 -13.36 -19.14 -5.52
CA LYS A 336 -13.70 -18.82 -4.13
C LYS A 336 -12.64 -19.39 -3.20
N VAL A 337 -12.16 -18.55 -2.28
CA VAL A 337 -11.22 -18.94 -1.22
C VAL A 337 -11.96 -18.89 0.11
N THR A 338 -11.92 -19.99 0.84
CA THR A 338 -12.45 -20.09 2.21
C THR A 338 -11.31 -19.92 3.20
N MET A 339 -11.46 -19.01 4.15
CA MET A 339 -10.49 -18.72 5.21
C MET A 339 -11.15 -18.78 6.57
N GLU A 340 -10.43 -19.23 7.57
CA GLU A 340 -10.86 -19.19 8.98
C GLU A 340 -10.10 -18.08 9.72
N LEU A 341 -10.84 -17.17 10.33
CA LEU A 341 -10.34 -16.05 11.12
C LEU A 341 -10.34 -16.44 12.61
N ARG A 342 -9.29 -16.06 13.31
CA ARG A 342 -9.12 -16.21 14.78
C ARG A 342 -8.42 -14.97 15.33
N PRO A 343 -8.51 -14.68 16.61
CA PRO A 343 -7.71 -13.61 17.19
C PRO A 343 -6.23 -13.72 16.79
N TRP A 344 -5.69 -12.62 16.25
CA TRP A 344 -4.31 -12.45 15.78
C TRP A 344 -3.91 -13.28 14.54
N SER A 345 -4.77 -14.13 14.01
CA SER A 345 -4.38 -15.04 12.95
C SER A 345 -5.51 -15.39 12.00
N PHE A 346 -5.15 -15.93 10.85
CA PHE A 346 -6.06 -16.57 9.91
C PHE A 346 -5.38 -17.78 9.28
N SER A 347 -6.19 -18.69 8.74
CA SER A 347 -5.71 -19.81 7.92
C SER A 347 -6.56 -19.95 6.67
N THR A 348 -5.91 -20.34 5.55
CA THR A 348 -6.61 -20.73 4.33
C THR A 348 -7.14 -22.15 4.49
N VAL A 349 -8.43 -22.37 4.24
CA VAL A 349 -9.11 -23.67 4.41
C VAL A 349 -9.23 -24.41 3.09
N GLY A 350 -9.65 -23.71 2.02
CA GLY A 350 -9.86 -24.35 0.74
C GLY A 350 -10.08 -23.38 -0.41
N VAL A 351 -10.05 -23.93 -1.62
CA VAL A 351 -10.32 -23.23 -2.88
C VAL A 351 -11.36 -24.01 -3.68
N ASP A 352 -12.32 -23.29 -4.23
CA ASP A 352 -13.21 -23.78 -5.27
C ASP A 352 -13.06 -22.91 -6.51
N SER A 353 -12.51 -23.50 -7.58
CA SER A 353 -12.17 -22.80 -8.82
C SER A 353 -12.50 -23.64 -10.05
N PRO A 354 -13.11 -23.04 -11.08
CA PRO A 354 -13.26 -23.69 -12.37
C PRO A 354 -11.93 -23.86 -13.14
N CYS A 355 -10.88 -23.13 -12.71
CA CYS A 355 -9.55 -23.13 -13.31
C CYS A 355 -8.52 -23.92 -12.48
N ASP A 356 -8.98 -24.79 -11.59
CA ASP A 356 -8.14 -25.56 -10.67
C ASP A 356 -7.28 -26.59 -11.41
N LEU A 357 -5.97 -26.41 -11.41
CA LEU A 357 -4.99 -27.26 -12.04
C LEU A 357 -4.77 -28.59 -11.29
N VAL A 358 -5.15 -28.66 -10.02
CA VAL A 358 -5.06 -29.88 -9.21
C VAL A 358 -6.14 -30.89 -9.61
N LYS A 359 -7.32 -30.41 -10.01
CA LYS A 359 -8.45 -31.23 -10.45
C LYS A 359 -8.33 -31.75 -11.90
N THR A 360 -7.18 -31.60 -12.55
CA THR A 360 -6.97 -32.07 -13.90
C THR A 360 -6.86 -33.59 -13.93
N LYS A 361 -7.35 -34.24 -15.01
CA LYS A 361 -7.29 -35.71 -15.20
C LYS A 361 -5.91 -36.23 -15.58
N PHE A 362 -4.85 -35.43 -15.50
CA PHE A 362 -3.49 -35.81 -15.89
C PHE A 362 -2.83 -36.77 -14.91
N GLY A 363 -3.23 -36.77 -13.65
CA GLY A 363 -2.72 -37.66 -12.61
C GLY A 363 -3.05 -37.10 -11.22
N GLU A 364 -2.95 -37.95 -10.23
CA GLU A 364 -3.11 -37.60 -8.84
C GLU A 364 -1.75 -37.49 -8.14
N TYR A 365 -1.62 -36.59 -7.19
CA TYR A 365 -0.38 -36.45 -6.43
C TYR A 365 -0.11 -37.69 -5.60
N GLY A 366 1.10 -38.23 -5.73
CA GLY A 366 1.51 -39.49 -5.06
C GLY A 366 1.21 -40.77 -5.83
N GLU A 367 0.53 -40.71 -6.98
CA GLU A 367 0.27 -41.84 -7.84
C GLU A 367 1.16 -41.85 -9.08
N MET A 368 1.34 -43.04 -9.65
CA MET A 368 2.04 -43.17 -10.94
C MET A 368 1.26 -42.49 -12.05
N GLN A 369 1.95 -41.63 -12.79
CA GLN A 369 1.38 -40.93 -13.95
C GLN A 369 0.98 -41.90 -15.05
N LYS A 370 -0.13 -41.59 -15.72
CA LYS A 370 -0.62 -42.34 -16.88
C LYS A 370 -0.17 -41.76 -18.23
N GLY A 371 0.38 -40.53 -18.22
CA GLY A 371 0.79 -39.79 -19.41
C GLY A 371 2.22 -40.08 -19.88
N TRP A 372 3.04 -40.78 -19.06
CA TRP A 372 4.42 -41.13 -19.38
C TRP A 372 4.85 -42.40 -18.61
N THR A 373 5.91 -43.06 -19.07
CA THR A 373 6.41 -44.33 -18.52
C THR A 373 7.61 -44.12 -17.60
N SER A 374 7.99 -45.16 -16.86
CA SER A 374 9.23 -45.15 -16.07
C SER A 374 10.48 -44.91 -16.92
N GLU A 375 10.49 -45.38 -18.16
CA GLU A 375 11.61 -45.17 -19.09
C GLU A 375 11.70 -43.72 -19.55
N ASP A 376 10.55 -43.05 -19.77
CA ASP A 376 10.50 -41.62 -20.07
C ASP A 376 11.07 -40.81 -18.89
N ALA A 377 10.71 -41.18 -17.67
CA ALA A 377 11.24 -40.56 -16.46
C ALA A 377 12.76 -40.72 -16.32
N LYS A 378 13.29 -41.96 -16.55
CA LYS A 378 14.73 -42.20 -16.52
C LYS A 378 15.46 -41.39 -17.59
N GLY A 379 14.90 -41.29 -18.80
CA GLY A 379 15.43 -40.49 -19.89
C GLY A 379 15.52 -39.00 -19.51
N PHE A 380 14.43 -38.45 -18.98
CA PHE A 380 14.37 -37.07 -18.52
C PHE A 380 15.39 -36.79 -17.41
N ILE A 381 15.46 -37.65 -16.37
CA ILE A 381 16.41 -37.51 -15.26
C ILE A 381 17.85 -37.53 -15.78
N LYS A 382 18.18 -38.46 -16.69
CA LYS A 382 19.50 -38.58 -17.29
C LYS A 382 19.92 -37.30 -18.02
N VAL A 383 19.04 -36.75 -18.84
CA VAL A 383 19.33 -35.49 -19.58
C VAL A 383 19.41 -34.32 -18.66
N THR A 384 18.44 -34.17 -17.74
CA THR A 384 18.40 -33.05 -16.79
C THR A 384 19.57 -33.02 -15.82
N SER A 385 20.14 -34.18 -15.46
CA SER A 385 21.34 -34.29 -14.63
C SER A 385 22.66 -33.92 -15.34
N THR A 386 22.63 -33.86 -16.69
CA THR A 386 23.85 -33.66 -17.49
C THR A 386 24.64 -32.39 -17.10
N PRO A 387 24.04 -31.22 -16.91
CA PRO A 387 24.80 -29.98 -16.49
C PRO A 387 25.55 -30.21 -15.19
N LEU A 388 24.93 -30.81 -14.18
CA LEU A 388 25.57 -31.09 -12.88
C LEU A 388 26.71 -32.12 -13.04
N ARG A 389 26.47 -33.18 -13.84
CA ARG A 389 27.50 -34.18 -14.12
C ARG A 389 28.70 -33.59 -14.86
N VAL A 390 28.47 -32.70 -15.82
CA VAL A 390 29.53 -31.98 -16.53
C VAL A 390 30.34 -31.14 -15.53
N TYR A 391 29.69 -30.39 -14.69
CA TYR A 391 30.33 -29.55 -13.68
C TYR A 391 31.25 -30.38 -12.75
N TYR A 392 30.72 -31.41 -12.10
CA TYR A 392 31.50 -32.22 -11.15
C TYR A 392 32.50 -33.17 -11.84
N THR A 393 32.37 -33.43 -13.15
CA THR A 393 33.39 -34.16 -13.92
C THR A 393 34.59 -33.25 -14.18
N ALA A 394 34.36 -31.96 -14.45
CA ALA A 394 35.43 -30.98 -14.66
C ALA A 394 36.11 -30.56 -13.34
N HIS A 395 35.38 -30.59 -12.22
CA HIS A 395 35.83 -30.15 -10.90
C HIS A 395 35.78 -31.32 -9.89
N LYS A 396 36.60 -32.32 -10.12
CA LYS A 396 36.60 -33.57 -9.31
C LYS A 396 36.86 -33.33 -7.84
N ASP A 397 37.77 -32.44 -7.51
CA ASP A 397 38.15 -32.12 -6.12
C ASP A 397 36.95 -31.50 -5.34
N GLU A 398 36.10 -30.68 -6.00
CA GLU A 398 34.90 -30.13 -5.40
C GLU A 398 33.85 -31.22 -5.18
N GLY A 399 33.73 -32.19 -6.09
CA GLY A 399 32.85 -33.35 -5.94
C GLY A 399 33.24 -34.22 -4.75
N GLU A 400 34.52 -34.51 -4.59
CA GLU A 400 35.05 -35.27 -3.44
C GLU A 400 34.90 -34.52 -2.11
N GLN A 401 34.99 -33.20 -2.13
CA GLN A 401 34.73 -32.38 -0.95
C GLN A 401 33.25 -32.39 -0.59
N LEU A 402 32.36 -32.22 -1.55
CA LEU A 402 30.93 -32.29 -1.32
C LEU A 402 30.50 -33.63 -0.71
N GLU A 403 31.07 -34.74 -1.22
CA GLU A 403 30.79 -36.09 -0.69
C GLU A 403 31.23 -36.26 0.77
N LYS A 404 32.31 -35.57 1.20
CA LYS A 404 32.78 -35.58 2.60
C LYS A 404 31.96 -34.68 3.52
N GLU A 405 31.31 -33.64 2.98
CA GLU A 405 30.53 -32.65 3.73
C GLU A 405 29.05 -33.10 3.91
N LEU A 406 28.55 -34.00 3.07
CA LEU A 406 27.20 -34.60 3.11
C LEU A 406 27.17 -35.94 3.86
#